data_ac213306d037ae7c4a73f9f7fff3c0ef
#
_entry.id   ac213306d037ae7c4a73f9f7fff3c0ef
#
_cell.length_a   1.000
_cell.length_b   1.000
_cell.length_c   1.000
_cell.angle_alpha   90.00
_cell.angle_beta   90.00
_cell.angle_gamma   90.00
#
_symmetry.space_group_name_H-M   'P 1'
#
loop_
_entity.id
_entity.type
_entity.pdbx_description
1 polymer ?
#
loop_
_entity_poly.entity_id
_entity_poly.type
_entity_poly.pdbx_seq_one_letter_code
_entity_poly.pdbx_strand_id
1 'polypeptide(L)'
;MTPGNPWLVCGIASTGLADDERRLLGELRPGGVILFARNVADRAQLAALVAELAALPGRPYVAIDLEGGRVNRLEALLGRLPAAAQAAAAGRRAVEALGRALGAACAHFGIGVDFAPVLDAACPGGFLAGEQRCLGVAAADVARLAAVVLGGLEAHGVAGCLKHYPGLGTGRVDSHRELPVLDEAVGEEEAAFRLLANPGRAVMVAHALAPSLGDGLRPASLSPVVVGRLAGAPCGPVIADDLEMAALAAYGSFGERAAAALLAGCDQVLVCNALAERAPVVDHVRRWAGRDRRLAAALERAAGRVAGFGRAALAPVSWDDARRAADDARAAAGSEP
;
A
#
# COMPACT_ATOMS: atom_id res chain seq x y z
N MET A 1 -10.01 -25.47 -13.30
CA MET A 1 -9.25 -24.21 -13.42
C MET A 1 -8.40 -24.07 -12.17
N THR A 2 -7.09 -23.80 -12.31
CA THR A 2 -6.22 -23.59 -11.16
C THR A 2 -6.75 -22.37 -10.37
N PRO A 3 -6.87 -22.43 -9.04
CA PRO A 3 -7.31 -21.29 -8.25
C PRO A 3 -6.30 -20.14 -8.39
N GLY A 4 -6.79 -18.90 -8.42
CA GLY A 4 -5.93 -17.72 -8.43
C GLY A 4 -5.17 -17.53 -7.11
N ASN A 5 -4.30 -16.54 -7.05
CA ASN A 5 -3.56 -16.17 -5.85
C ASN A 5 -3.96 -14.75 -5.41
N PRO A 6 -5.20 -14.56 -4.91
CA PRO A 6 -5.67 -13.24 -4.48
C PRO A 6 -4.82 -12.64 -3.36
N TRP A 7 -4.06 -13.47 -2.65
CA TRP A 7 -3.13 -13.07 -1.59
C TRP A 7 -1.81 -12.46 -2.13
N LEU A 8 -1.52 -12.58 -3.44
CA LEU A 8 -0.33 -11.99 -4.06
C LEU A 8 -0.64 -10.62 -4.65
N VAL A 9 0.18 -9.63 -4.34
CA VAL A 9 0.30 -8.38 -5.08
C VAL A 9 1.71 -8.33 -5.65
N CYS A 10 1.86 -8.04 -6.94
CA CYS A 10 3.18 -8.05 -7.55
C CYS A 10 3.40 -6.85 -8.48
N GLY A 11 4.67 -6.45 -8.61
CA GLY A 11 5.09 -5.47 -9.60
C GLY A 11 5.27 -6.08 -10.99
N ILE A 12 5.49 -5.21 -11.97
CA ILE A 12 5.78 -5.54 -13.36
C ILE A 12 7.08 -4.89 -13.83
N ALA A 13 7.63 -5.43 -14.91
CA ALA A 13 8.98 -5.08 -15.33
C ALA A 13 9.10 -3.67 -15.92
N SER A 14 8.16 -3.28 -16.80
CA SER A 14 8.34 -2.13 -17.69
C SER A 14 7.03 -1.38 -17.93
N THR A 15 7.04 -0.49 -18.93
CA THR A 15 5.90 0.34 -19.36
C THR A 15 4.85 -0.42 -20.16
N GLY A 16 5.04 -1.71 -20.41
CA GLY A 16 4.12 -2.63 -21.08
C GLY A 16 4.40 -4.07 -20.65
N LEU A 17 3.45 -4.96 -20.85
CA LEU A 17 3.63 -6.38 -20.56
C LEU A 17 4.27 -7.09 -21.76
N ALA A 18 5.45 -7.69 -21.56
CA ALA A 18 5.99 -8.67 -22.49
C ALA A 18 5.09 -9.93 -22.53
N ASP A 19 5.13 -10.70 -23.60
CA ASP A 19 4.23 -11.85 -23.79
C ASP A 19 4.42 -12.94 -22.73
N ASP A 20 5.66 -13.16 -22.29
CA ASP A 20 5.99 -14.09 -21.22
C ASP A 20 5.48 -13.58 -19.86
N GLU A 21 5.61 -12.29 -19.58
CA GLU A 21 5.09 -11.67 -18.35
C GLU A 21 3.56 -11.68 -18.33
N ARG A 22 2.91 -11.36 -19.44
CA ARG A 22 1.44 -11.44 -19.59
C ARG A 22 0.94 -12.85 -19.32
N ARG A 23 1.59 -13.86 -19.91
CA ARG A 23 1.27 -15.28 -19.70
C ARG A 23 1.44 -15.65 -18.22
N LEU A 24 2.59 -15.30 -17.62
CA LEU A 24 2.86 -15.58 -16.22
C LEU A 24 1.78 -14.97 -15.30
N LEU A 25 1.44 -13.69 -15.45
CA LEU A 25 0.40 -13.04 -14.66
C LEU A 25 -0.98 -13.67 -14.87
N GLY A 26 -1.28 -14.11 -16.11
CA GLY A 26 -2.50 -14.87 -16.43
C GLY A 26 -2.58 -16.23 -15.76
N GLU A 27 -1.44 -16.90 -15.51
CA GLU A 27 -1.34 -18.17 -14.78
C GLU A 27 -1.38 -17.95 -13.27
N LEU A 28 -0.63 -16.97 -12.76
CA LEU A 28 -0.58 -16.64 -11.34
C LEU A 28 -1.90 -16.08 -10.83
N ARG A 29 -2.58 -15.27 -11.62
CA ARG A 29 -3.83 -14.55 -11.23
C ARG A 29 -3.70 -13.88 -9.88
N PRO A 30 -2.79 -12.88 -9.74
CA PRO A 30 -2.60 -12.15 -8.50
C PRO A 30 -3.86 -11.37 -8.12
N GLY A 31 -4.02 -11.02 -6.84
CA GLY A 31 -5.09 -10.16 -6.37
C GLY A 31 -4.93 -8.72 -6.82
N GLY A 32 -3.68 -8.25 -6.90
CA GLY A 32 -3.32 -6.91 -7.32
C GLY A 32 -2.01 -6.83 -8.11
N VAL A 33 -1.85 -5.76 -8.87
CA VAL A 33 -0.59 -5.36 -9.51
C VAL A 33 -0.26 -3.95 -9.05
N ILE A 34 0.96 -3.75 -8.53
CA ILE A 34 1.45 -2.43 -8.10
C ILE A 34 2.34 -1.81 -9.17
N LEU A 35 2.12 -0.51 -9.44
CA LEU A 35 2.87 0.29 -10.39
C LEU A 35 3.90 1.18 -9.67
N PHE A 36 5.04 1.35 -10.32
CA PHE A 36 6.14 2.23 -9.92
C PHE A 36 6.48 3.22 -11.03
N ALA A 37 7.34 4.19 -10.76
CA ALA A 37 7.78 5.17 -11.75
C ALA A 37 8.34 4.52 -13.04
N ARG A 38 8.99 3.35 -12.93
CA ARG A 38 9.49 2.59 -14.10
C ARG A 38 8.39 2.12 -15.07
N ASN A 39 7.15 2.11 -14.61
CA ASN A 39 6.01 1.68 -15.43
C ASN A 39 5.28 2.86 -16.11
N VAL A 40 5.80 4.08 -15.94
CA VAL A 40 5.17 5.32 -16.41
C VAL A 40 6.10 6.00 -17.43
N ALA A 41 5.66 6.09 -18.68
CA ALA A 41 6.36 6.83 -19.72
C ALA A 41 5.56 8.08 -20.12
N ASP A 42 4.31 7.89 -20.53
CA ASP A 42 3.41 8.96 -20.89
C ASP A 42 1.95 8.59 -20.56
N ARG A 43 1.04 9.55 -20.73
CA ARG A 43 -0.37 9.38 -20.40
C ARG A 43 -1.05 8.25 -21.17
N ALA A 44 -0.83 8.18 -22.48
CA ALA A 44 -1.50 7.20 -23.34
C ALA A 44 -0.99 5.78 -23.03
N GLN A 45 0.32 5.65 -22.83
CA GLN A 45 0.97 4.39 -22.44
C GLN A 45 0.43 3.90 -21.09
N LEU A 46 0.38 4.76 -20.06
CA LEU A 46 -0.08 4.34 -18.75
C LEU A 46 -1.55 3.91 -18.76
N ALA A 47 -2.43 4.65 -19.46
CA ALA A 47 -3.82 4.27 -19.61
C ALA A 47 -3.98 2.91 -20.31
N ALA A 48 -3.21 2.67 -21.38
CA ALA A 48 -3.22 1.38 -22.09
C ALA A 48 -2.72 0.23 -21.18
N LEU A 49 -1.64 0.44 -20.44
CA LEU A 49 -1.10 -0.55 -19.51
C LEU A 49 -2.10 -0.91 -18.41
N VAL A 50 -2.74 0.08 -17.78
CA VAL A 50 -3.74 -0.16 -16.73
C VAL A 50 -4.95 -0.93 -17.29
N ALA A 51 -5.42 -0.56 -18.48
CA ALA A 51 -6.51 -1.28 -19.15
C ALA A 51 -6.13 -2.74 -19.46
N GLU A 52 -4.90 -2.99 -19.91
CA GLU A 52 -4.37 -4.33 -20.16
C GLU A 52 -4.31 -5.16 -18.87
N LEU A 53 -3.79 -4.59 -17.77
CA LEU A 53 -3.73 -5.25 -16.47
C LEU A 53 -5.12 -5.61 -15.94
N ALA A 54 -6.08 -4.70 -16.05
CA ALA A 54 -7.46 -4.93 -15.62
C ALA A 54 -8.18 -6.02 -16.43
N ALA A 55 -7.72 -6.28 -17.66
CA ALA A 55 -8.25 -7.33 -18.54
C ALA A 55 -7.62 -8.71 -18.31
N LEU A 56 -6.57 -8.84 -17.51
CA LEU A 56 -5.92 -10.12 -17.22
C LEU A 56 -6.87 -11.12 -16.54
N PRO A 57 -6.66 -12.43 -16.73
CA PRO A 57 -7.37 -13.47 -15.99
C PRO A 57 -7.24 -13.25 -14.47
N GLY A 58 -8.36 -13.28 -13.75
CA GLY A 58 -8.43 -12.95 -12.31
C GLY A 58 -8.72 -11.48 -12.05
N ARG A 59 -8.59 -10.60 -13.04
CA ARG A 59 -8.89 -9.17 -12.96
C ARG A 59 -8.24 -8.52 -11.72
N PRO A 60 -6.91 -8.53 -11.62
CA PRO A 60 -6.24 -7.91 -10.48
C PRO A 60 -6.66 -6.43 -10.35
N TYR A 61 -6.76 -5.92 -9.12
CA TYR A 61 -6.80 -4.47 -8.97
C TYR A 61 -5.43 -3.87 -9.34
N VAL A 62 -5.43 -2.63 -9.80
CA VAL A 62 -4.17 -1.90 -10.03
C VAL A 62 -3.95 -0.95 -8.87
N ALA A 63 -2.77 -1.00 -8.28
CA ALA A 63 -2.35 -0.17 -7.16
C ALA A 63 -1.15 0.71 -7.50
N ILE A 64 -0.97 1.77 -6.73
CA ILE A 64 0.17 2.68 -6.82
C ILE A 64 0.50 3.23 -5.42
N ASP A 65 1.76 3.66 -5.21
CA ASP A 65 2.12 4.56 -4.12
C ASP A 65 2.10 6.00 -4.62
N LEU A 66 1.07 6.74 -4.28
CA LEU A 66 0.91 8.13 -4.64
C LEU A 66 0.59 8.95 -3.38
N GLU A 67 1.63 9.30 -2.61
CA GLU A 67 1.51 10.04 -1.35
C GLU A 67 1.68 11.56 -1.55
N GLY A 68 2.29 11.95 -2.66
CA GLY A 68 2.88 13.27 -2.87
C GLY A 68 4.33 13.33 -2.39
N GLY A 69 4.97 14.51 -2.52
CA GLY A 69 6.36 14.68 -2.17
C GLY A 69 7.27 13.70 -2.91
N ARG A 70 8.14 13.03 -2.16
CA ARG A 70 9.08 12.04 -2.69
C ARG A 70 8.40 10.77 -3.21
N VAL A 71 7.24 10.40 -2.65
CA VAL A 71 6.50 9.20 -3.05
C VAL A 71 5.39 9.59 -4.03
N ASN A 72 5.81 10.00 -5.21
CA ASN A 72 4.95 10.41 -6.32
C ASN A 72 5.36 9.64 -7.59
N ARG A 73 4.69 8.53 -7.88
CA ARG A 73 5.02 7.69 -9.05
C ARG A 73 4.52 8.29 -10.37
N LEU A 74 3.70 9.35 -10.31
CA LEU A 74 3.16 10.07 -11.46
C LEU A 74 3.83 11.44 -11.67
N GLU A 75 4.96 11.70 -11.03
CA GLU A 75 5.65 13.00 -11.11
C GLU A 75 5.98 13.42 -12.55
N ALA A 76 6.39 12.46 -13.38
CA ALA A 76 6.68 12.71 -14.80
C ALA A 76 5.46 13.24 -15.60
N LEU A 77 4.23 12.96 -15.14
CA LEU A 77 2.99 13.33 -15.82
C LEU A 77 2.30 14.55 -15.18
N LEU A 78 2.29 14.61 -13.85
CA LEU A 78 1.55 15.61 -13.08
C LEU A 78 2.43 16.70 -12.49
N GLY A 79 3.75 16.55 -12.57
CA GLY A 79 4.69 17.37 -11.81
C GLY A 79 4.73 16.97 -10.34
N ARG A 80 5.51 17.69 -9.56
CA ARG A 80 5.72 17.43 -8.14
C ARG A 80 4.46 17.80 -7.34
N LEU A 81 3.88 16.84 -6.64
CA LEU A 81 2.80 17.08 -5.69
C LEU A 81 3.38 17.47 -4.32
N PRO A 82 2.66 18.26 -3.49
CA PRO A 82 3.10 18.59 -2.14
C PRO A 82 3.34 17.34 -1.31
N ALA A 83 4.37 17.35 -0.46
CA ALA A 83 4.53 16.31 0.55
C ALA A 83 3.42 16.39 1.61
N ALA A 84 3.11 15.28 2.27
CA ALA A 84 2.09 15.23 3.31
C ALA A 84 2.35 16.27 4.42
N ALA A 85 3.61 16.41 4.88
CA ALA A 85 3.99 17.40 5.88
C ALA A 85 3.81 18.85 5.38
N GLN A 86 4.10 19.14 4.12
CA GLN A 86 3.87 20.46 3.52
C GLN A 86 2.39 20.80 3.46
N ALA A 87 1.57 19.87 2.97
CA ALA A 87 0.12 20.06 2.92
C ALA A 87 -0.48 20.24 4.32
N ALA A 88 -0.03 19.46 5.32
CA ALA A 88 -0.47 19.58 6.70
C ALA A 88 -0.08 20.94 7.31
N ALA A 89 1.15 21.42 7.08
CA ALA A 89 1.61 22.72 7.55
C ALA A 89 0.85 23.89 6.93
N ALA A 90 0.43 23.78 5.66
CA ALA A 90 -0.42 24.78 4.99
C ALA A 90 -1.91 24.70 5.44
N GLY A 91 -2.28 23.65 6.15
CA GLY A 91 -3.59 23.51 6.78
C GLY A 91 -4.55 22.58 6.04
N ARG A 92 -5.74 22.39 6.63
CA ARG A 92 -6.75 21.41 6.19
C ARG A 92 -7.10 21.53 4.70
N ARG A 93 -7.23 22.76 4.17
CA ARG A 93 -7.57 22.97 2.76
C ARG A 93 -6.53 22.42 1.80
N ALA A 94 -5.24 22.52 2.16
CA ALA A 94 -4.16 21.95 1.36
C ALA A 94 -4.18 20.42 1.40
N VAL A 95 -4.49 19.82 2.56
CA VAL A 95 -4.67 18.36 2.67
C VAL A 95 -5.88 17.87 1.85
N GLU A 96 -6.99 18.63 1.84
CA GLU A 96 -8.16 18.35 1.00
C GLU A 96 -7.81 18.42 -0.49
N ALA A 97 -7.05 19.43 -0.90
CA ALA A 97 -6.60 19.57 -2.28
C ALA A 97 -5.65 18.42 -2.68
N LEU A 98 -4.71 18.04 -1.80
CA LEU A 98 -3.85 16.87 -2.02
C LEU A 98 -4.68 15.60 -2.20
N GLY A 99 -5.59 15.28 -1.27
CA GLY A 99 -6.44 14.08 -1.37
C GLY A 99 -7.26 14.03 -2.67
N ARG A 100 -7.80 15.17 -3.11
CA ARG A 100 -8.49 15.25 -4.42
C ARG A 100 -7.56 15.00 -5.60
N ALA A 101 -6.35 15.56 -5.56
CA ALA A 101 -5.36 15.36 -6.63
C ALA A 101 -4.95 13.88 -6.76
N LEU A 102 -4.70 13.21 -5.63
CA LEU A 102 -4.39 11.78 -5.61
C LEU A 102 -5.55 10.94 -6.18
N GLY A 103 -6.78 11.19 -5.70
CA GLY A 103 -7.97 10.49 -6.17
C GLY A 103 -8.27 10.73 -7.65
N ALA A 104 -8.20 11.98 -8.11
CA ALA A 104 -8.44 12.34 -9.51
C ALA A 104 -7.40 11.70 -10.45
N ALA A 105 -6.13 11.71 -10.05
CA ALA A 105 -5.06 11.08 -10.82
C ALA A 105 -5.25 9.56 -10.96
N CYS A 106 -5.51 8.87 -9.84
CA CYS A 106 -5.77 7.43 -9.84
C CYS A 106 -7.01 7.09 -10.69
N ALA A 107 -8.11 7.81 -10.51
CA ALA A 107 -9.34 7.56 -11.26
C ALA A 107 -9.17 7.80 -12.77
N HIS A 108 -8.44 8.86 -13.18
CA HIS A 108 -8.15 9.13 -14.59
C HIS A 108 -7.47 7.95 -15.29
N PHE A 109 -6.53 7.29 -14.63
CA PHE A 109 -5.79 6.16 -15.20
C PHE A 109 -6.45 4.80 -14.96
N GLY A 110 -7.54 4.72 -14.21
CA GLY A 110 -8.17 3.43 -13.88
C GLY A 110 -7.49 2.69 -12.73
N ILE A 111 -6.69 3.38 -11.90
CA ILE A 111 -6.01 2.80 -10.73
C ILE A 111 -6.99 2.75 -9.57
N GLY A 112 -7.34 1.54 -9.13
CA GLY A 112 -8.39 1.31 -8.13
C GLY A 112 -7.92 1.41 -6.68
N VAL A 113 -6.61 1.37 -6.41
CA VAL A 113 -6.04 1.41 -5.06
C VAL A 113 -4.87 2.37 -5.00
N ASP A 114 -4.88 3.27 -4.04
CA ASP A 114 -3.70 4.05 -3.67
C ASP A 114 -3.19 3.59 -2.30
N PHE A 115 -1.91 3.23 -2.21
CA PHE A 115 -1.26 2.92 -0.95
C PHE A 115 -0.92 4.20 -0.17
N ALA A 116 -1.95 4.95 0.11
CA ALA A 116 -2.00 6.18 0.91
C ALA A 116 -3.32 6.21 1.71
N PRO A 117 -3.38 6.97 2.81
CA PRO A 117 -2.37 7.85 3.41
C PRO A 117 -1.41 7.15 4.37
N VAL A 118 -0.30 7.83 4.66
CA VAL A 118 0.59 7.49 5.77
C VAL A 118 -0.06 7.94 7.08
N LEU A 119 -0.20 7.01 8.04
CA LEU A 119 -0.75 7.25 9.38
C LEU A 119 0.33 7.34 10.46
N ASP A 120 1.58 7.17 10.07
CA ASP A 120 2.72 7.26 10.99
C ASP A 120 2.87 8.70 11.50
N ALA A 121 2.96 8.88 12.82
CA ALA A 121 3.16 10.17 13.45
C ALA A 121 4.64 10.61 13.33
N ALA A 122 4.87 11.89 13.07
CA ALA A 122 6.22 12.41 12.98
C ALA A 122 6.89 12.40 14.37
N CYS A 123 8.02 11.73 14.47
CA CYS A 123 8.84 11.69 15.68
C CYS A 123 10.20 12.37 15.42
N PRO A 124 10.77 13.11 16.36
CA PRO A 124 12.13 13.63 16.24
C PRO A 124 13.15 12.52 15.97
N GLY A 125 13.88 12.63 14.86
CA GLY A 125 14.82 11.60 14.41
C GLY A 125 14.17 10.36 13.76
N GLY A 126 12.86 10.34 13.60
CA GLY A 126 12.15 9.31 12.84
C GLY A 126 12.44 9.41 11.34
N PHE A 127 12.62 8.26 10.68
CA PHE A 127 12.95 8.22 9.25
C PHE A 127 11.86 8.88 8.38
N LEU A 128 10.59 8.54 8.61
CA LEU A 128 9.48 9.06 7.81
C LEU A 128 9.26 10.57 8.00
N ALA A 129 9.55 11.10 9.19
CA ALA A 129 9.49 12.54 9.44
C ALA A 129 10.55 13.28 8.61
N GLY A 130 11.78 12.75 8.52
CA GLY A 130 12.85 13.26 7.66
C GLY A 130 12.48 13.27 6.18
N GLU A 131 11.66 12.33 5.74
CA GLU A 131 11.15 12.21 4.37
C GLU A 131 9.89 13.06 4.10
N GLN A 132 9.41 13.84 5.10
CA GLN A 132 8.21 14.68 5.03
C GLN A 132 6.91 13.91 4.70
N ARG A 133 6.84 12.63 5.05
CA ARG A 133 5.71 11.75 4.73
C ARG A 133 4.61 11.78 5.77
N CYS A 134 4.84 12.30 6.98
CA CYS A 134 3.89 12.32 8.08
C CYS A 134 2.97 13.54 8.02
N LEU A 135 1.68 13.35 8.28
CA LEU A 135 0.67 14.42 8.32
C LEU A 135 0.69 15.25 9.61
N GLY A 136 1.44 14.83 10.63
CA GLY A 136 1.53 15.52 11.91
C GLY A 136 2.33 14.76 12.94
N VAL A 137 2.41 15.32 14.16
CA VAL A 137 3.15 14.77 15.30
C VAL A 137 2.24 13.97 16.23
N ALA A 138 1.04 14.47 16.53
CA ALA A 138 0.09 13.76 17.37
C ALA A 138 -0.73 12.78 16.54
N ALA A 139 -0.83 11.53 16.98
CA ALA A 139 -1.57 10.47 16.27
C ALA A 139 -3.04 10.85 15.99
N ALA A 140 -3.69 11.59 16.91
CA ALA A 140 -5.05 12.07 16.71
C ALA A 140 -5.16 13.10 15.57
N ASP A 141 -4.19 14.00 15.43
CA ASP A 141 -4.14 14.95 14.31
C ASP A 141 -3.84 14.27 12.99
N VAL A 142 -2.91 13.31 13.00
CA VAL A 142 -2.62 12.46 11.84
C VAL A 142 -3.88 11.74 11.38
N ALA A 143 -4.62 11.10 12.29
CA ALA A 143 -5.88 10.41 11.97
C ALA A 143 -6.91 11.37 11.35
N ARG A 144 -7.05 12.56 11.92
CA ARG A 144 -7.99 13.59 11.43
C ARG A 144 -7.63 14.06 10.02
N LEU A 145 -6.35 14.29 9.72
CA LEU A 145 -5.89 14.73 8.40
C LEU A 145 -5.88 13.57 7.39
N ALA A 146 -5.51 12.37 7.80
CA ALA A 146 -5.59 11.17 6.96
C ALA A 146 -7.03 10.87 6.53
N ALA A 147 -8.03 11.09 7.40
CA ALA A 147 -9.44 10.99 7.04
C ALA A 147 -9.82 11.95 5.90
N VAL A 148 -9.19 13.13 5.85
CA VAL A 148 -9.41 14.10 4.77
C VAL A 148 -8.83 13.60 3.45
N VAL A 149 -7.61 13.06 3.47
CA VAL A 149 -6.99 12.43 2.27
C VAL A 149 -7.86 11.28 1.76
N LEU A 150 -8.28 10.38 2.66
CA LEU A 150 -9.17 9.26 2.34
C LEU A 150 -10.48 9.73 1.68
N GLY A 151 -11.08 10.80 2.21
CA GLY A 151 -12.28 11.39 1.60
C GLY A 151 -12.04 11.83 0.16
N GLY A 152 -10.86 12.35 -0.16
CA GLY A 152 -10.47 12.71 -1.53
C GLY A 152 -10.32 11.50 -2.45
N LEU A 153 -9.70 10.42 -1.98
CA LEU A 153 -9.59 9.16 -2.72
C LEU A 153 -10.96 8.52 -2.96
N GLU A 154 -11.75 8.37 -1.89
CA GLU A 154 -13.05 7.70 -1.90
C GLU A 154 -14.10 8.44 -2.76
N ALA A 155 -14.03 9.78 -2.80
CA ALA A 155 -14.87 10.57 -3.69
C ALA A 155 -14.66 10.26 -5.18
N HIS A 156 -13.51 9.67 -5.52
CA HIS A 156 -13.17 9.21 -6.87
C HIS A 156 -13.32 7.70 -7.05
N GLY A 157 -13.80 6.97 -6.05
CA GLY A 157 -13.93 5.51 -6.08
C GLY A 157 -12.62 4.76 -5.85
N VAL A 158 -11.56 5.45 -5.44
CA VAL A 158 -10.24 4.87 -5.18
C VAL A 158 -10.18 4.38 -3.73
N ALA A 159 -9.79 3.13 -3.54
CA ALA A 159 -9.59 2.56 -2.22
C ALA A 159 -8.26 3.05 -1.63
N GLY A 160 -8.27 3.56 -0.40
CA GLY A 160 -7.06 3.92 0.32
C GLY A 160 -6.45 2.74 1.07
N CYS A 161 -5.19 2.90 1.47
CA CYS A 161 -4.47 1.95 2.32
C CYS A 161 -3.79 2.68 3.48
N LEU A 162 -4.20 2.35 4.69
CA LEU A 162 -3.64 2.90 5.91
C LEU A 162 -2.25 2.28 6.17
N LYS A 163 -1.19 3.08 6.28
CA LYS A 163 0.18 2.57 6.45
C LYS A 163 1.02 3.45 7.37
N HIS A 164 1.98 2.86 8.10
CA HIS A 164 2.40 1.45 8.12
C HIS A 164 2.09 0.86 9.50
N TYR A 165 1.06 0.05 9.60
CA TYR A 165 0.62 -0.55 10.88
C TYR A 165 1.76 -1.33 11.56
N PRO A 166 1.94 -1.24 12.87
CA PRO A 166 1.10 -0.57 13.89
C PRO A 166 1.38 0.94 14.07
N GLY A 167 2.28 1.52 13.32
CA GLY A 167 2.79 2.87 13.36
C GLY A 167 4.31 2.83 13.29
N LEU A 168 4.89 3.35 12.19
CA LEU A 168 6.33 3.33 11.90
C LEU A 168 7.01 4.68 12.26
N GLY A 169 6.26 5.62 12.84
CA GLY A 169 6.73 6.99 13.08
C GLY A 169 7.95 7.09 13.96
N THR A 170 8.07 6.21 14.98
CA THR A 170 9.24 6.16 15.88
C THR A 170 10.42 5.39 15.31
N GLY A 171 10.25 4.72 14.17
CA GLY A 171 11.33 4.01 13.48
C GLY A 171 12.42 4.97 13.00
N ARG A 172 13.65 4.75 13.48
CA ARG A 172 14.81 5.64 13.22
C ARG A 172 15.62 5.25 11.99
N VAL A 173 15.41 4.06 11.47
CA VAL A 173 16.12 3.50 10.31
C VAL A 173 15.15 3.22 9.18
N ASP A 174 15.66 3.26 7.96
CA ASP A 174 14.91 2.88 6.77
C ASP A 174 14.69 1.37 6.73
N SER A 175 13.44 0.91 6.77
CA SER A 175 13.08 -0.50 6.70
C SER A 175 13.50 -1.19 5.39
N HIS A 176 13.81 -0.41 4.34
CA HIS A 176 14.45 -0.94 3.14
C HIS A 176 15.91 -1.36 3.36
N ARG A 177 16.54 -0.95 4.44
CA ARG A 177 17.95 -1.20 4.73
C ARG A 177 18.17 -2.01 6.00
N GLU A 178 17.39 -1.74 7.05
CA GLU A 178 17.55 -2.33 8.37
C GLU A 178 16.18 -2.60 9.00
N LEU A 179 16.12 -3.44 10.01
CA LEU A 179 14.91 -3.73 10.77
C LEU A 179 14.69 -2.67 11.86
N PRO A 180 13.68 -1.77 11.72
CA PRO A 180 13.38 -0.79 12.75
C PRO A 180 12.86 -1.46 14.02
N VAL A 181 13.14 -0.82 15.18
CA VAL A 181 12.53 -1.14 16.46
C VAL A 181 11.66 0.05 16.88
N LEU A 182 10.40 -0.21 17.14
CA LEU A 182 9.43 0.79 17.56
C LEU A 182 9.47 0.97 19.08
N ASP A 183 9.28 2.20 19.56
CA ASP A 183 9.19 2.51 20.97
C ASP A 183 7.75 2.35 21.54
N GLU A 184 7.53 2.76 22.79
CA GLU A 184 6.23 2.60 23.46
C GLU A 184 5.12 3.48 22.90
N ALA A 185 5.46 4.57 22.19
CA ALA A 185 4.48 5.49 21.59
C ALA A 185 3.66 4.86 20.46
N VAL A 186 4.10 3.73 19.91
CA VAL A 186 3.40 2.99 18.84
C VAL A 186 1.94 2.63 19.21
N GLY A 187 1.60 2.52 20.49
CA GLY A 187 0.23 2.24 20.92
C GLY A 187 -0.77 3.36 20.61
N GLU A 188 -0.33 4.62 20.60
CA GLU A 188 -1.16 5.75 20.18
C GLU A 188 -1.37 5.77 18.65
N GLU A 189 -0.33 5.45 17.89
CA GLU A 189 -0.43 5.33 16.44
C GLU A 189 -1.38 4.18 16.06
N GLU A 190 -1.27 3.00 16.71
CA GLU A 190 -2.16 1.86 16.47
C GLU A 190 -3.65 2.24 16.60
N ALA A 191 -4.00 3.09 17.57
CA ALA A 191 -5.37 3.51 17.77
C ALA A 191 -5.94 4.27 16.55
N ALA A 192 -5.11 5.04 15.84
CA ALA A 192 -5.50 5.75 14.62
C ALA A 192 -5.91 4.79 13.49
N PHE A 193 -5.20 3.67 13.32
CA PHE A 193 -5.57 2.65 12.34
C PHE A 193 -6.94 2.05 12.63
N ARG A 194 -7.23 1.74 13.88
CA ARG A 194 -8.53 1.18 14.29
C ARG A 194 -9.67 2.18 14.09
N LEU A 195 -9.42 3.46 14.35
CA LEU A 195 -10.38 4.54 14.18
C LEU A 195 -10.78 4.72 12.70
N LEU A 196 -9.81 4.61 11.79
CA LEU A 196 -10.02 4.81 10.36
C LEU A 196 -10.31 3.50 9.59
N ALA A 197 -10.33 2.36 10.27
CA ALA A 197 -10.63 1.07 9.66
C ALA A 197 -12.02 1.08 9.01
N ASN A 198 -12.10 0.62 7.77
CA ASN A 198 -13.32 0.52 6.97
C ASN A 198 -13.15 -0.63 5.96
N PRO A 199 -14.20 -1.41 5.61
CA PRO A 199 -14.08 -2.50 4.64
C PRO A 199 -13.54 -2.09 3.26
N GLY A 200 -13.70 -0.82 2.87
CA GLY A 200 -13.15 -0.26 1.63
C GLY A 200 -11.69 0.18 1.71
N ARG A 201 -11.04 0.08 2.88
CA ARG A 201 -9.66 0.54 3.12
C ARG A 201 -8.78 -0.62 3.51
N ALA A 202 -7.65 -0.79 2.82
CA ALA A 202 -6.62 -1.75 3.24
C ALA A 202 -5.83 -1.23 4.46
N VAL A 203 -5.13 -2.14 5.13
CA VAL A 203 -4.12 -1.80 6.16
C VAL A 203 -2.81 -2.47 5.76
N MET A 204 -1.76 -1.69 5.57
CA MET A 204 -0.42 -2.21 5.29
C MET A 204 0.38 -2.32 6.58
N VAL A 205 0.96 -3.50 6.82
CA VAL A 205 1.71 -3.84 8.03
C VAL A 205 3.21 -3.70 7.79
N ALA A 206 3.86 -2.89 8.61
CA ALA A 206 5.29 -2.61 8.56
C ALA A 206 6.17 -3.83 8.85
N HIS A 207 7.38 -3.81 8.31
CA HIS A 207 8.48 -4.67 8.75
C HIS A 207 9.27 -3.95 9.85
N ALA A 208 8.79 -4.01 11.09
CA ALA A 208 9.42 -3.41 12.26
C ALA A 208 9.16 -4.27 13.50
N LEU A 209 10.08 -4.30 14.44
CA LEU A 209 9.85 -4.90 15.76
C LEU A 209 8.99 -3.98 16.61
N ALA A 210 7.98 -4.53 17.28
CA ALA A 210 7.07 -3.81 18.18
C ALA A 210 7.01 -4.47 19.58
N PRO A 211 8.08 -4.38 20.38
CA PRO A 211 8.15 -5.08 21.67
C PRO A 211 7.03 -4.71 22.62
N SER A 212 6.64 -3.45 22.67
CA SER A 212 5.54 -2.94 23.52
C SER A 212 4.17 -3.50 23.16
N LEU A 213 4.00 -4.03 21.94
CA LEU A 213 2.77 -4.70 21.50
C LEU A 213 2.80 -6.22 21.73
N GLY A 214 3.83 -6.75 22.40
CA GLY A 214 3.92 -8.13 22.82
C GLY A 214 4.73 -9.07 21.92
N ASP A 215 5.41 -8.57 20.88
CA ASP A 215 6.36 -9.35 20.09
C ASP A 215 7.60 -8.52 19.75
N GLY A 216 8.70 -8.79 20.44
CA GLY A 216 10.00 -8.17 20.20
C GLY A 216 10.94 -9.04 19.35
N LEU A 217 10.48 -10.19 18.86
CA LEU A 217 11.31 -11.15 18.12
C LEU A 217 11.00 -11.21 16.63
N ARG A 218 9.76 -10.90 16.25
CA ARG A 218 9.29 -10.93 14.87
C ARG A 218 8.87 -9.56 14.41
N PRO A 219 9.17 -9.19 13.15
CA PRO A 219 8.58 -8.01 12.54
C PRO A 219 7.06 -8.05 12.61
N ALA A 220 6.42 -6.92 12.79
CA ALA A 220 4.97 -6.79 12.94
C ALA A 220 4.20 -7.57 11.86
N SER A 221 4.64 -7.49 10.59
CA SER A 221 4.05 -8.21 9.46
C SER A 221 4.15 -9.74 9.53
N LEU A 222 5.08 -10.29 10.34
CA LEU A 222 5.26 -11.73 10.55
C LEU A 222 4.79 -12.18 11.94
N SER A 223 4.23 -11.27 12.74
CA SER A 223 3.82 -11.51 14.12
C SER A 223 2.31 -11.76 14.23
N PRO A 224 1.86 -12.99 14.55
CA PRO A 224 0.45 -13.25 14.85
C PRO A 224 -0.09 -12.43 16.02
N VAL A 225 0.78 -12.03 16.94
CA VAL A 225 0.41 -11.18 18.10
C VAL A 225 0.05 -9.79 17.62
N VAL A 226 0.92 -9.16 16.80
CA VAL A 226 0.73 -7.79 16.34
C VAL A 226 -0.38 -7.70 15.28
N VAL A 227 -0.34 -8.54 14.24
CA VAL A 227 -1.41 -8.56 13.20
C VAL A 227 -2.75 -8.97 13.82
N GLY A 228 -2.74 -9.90 14.79
CA GLY A 228 -3.94 -10.34 15.50
C GLY A 228 -4.68 -9.23 16.25
N ARG A 229 -4.00 -8.13 16.60
CA ARG A 229 -4.63 -6.95 17.22
C ARG A 229 -5.59 -6.20 16.26
N LEU A 230 -5.46 -6.42 14.94
CA LEU A 230 -6.44 -5.96 13.94
C LEU A 230 -7.69 -6.87 13.86
N ALA A 231 -7.70 -7.99 14.59
CA ALA A 231 -8.86 -8.89 14.58
C ALA A 231 -10.12 -8.15 15.07
N GLY A 232 -11.20 -8.26 14.28
CA GLY A 232 -12.46 -7.54 14.55
C GLY A 232 -12.49 -6.07 14.10
N ALA A 233 -11.38 -5.49 13.65
CA ALA A 233 -11.43 -4.19 12.99
C ALA A 233 -12.12 -4.34 11.61
N PRO A 234 -13.09 -3.46 11.28
CA PRO A 234 -13.80 -3.52 10.01
C PRO A 234 -12.95 -2.96 8.87
N CYS A 235 -11.75 -3.53 8.61
CA CYS A 235 -10.88 -3.11 7.52
C CYS A 235 -11.01 -4.02 6.30
N GLY A 236 -10.58 -3.53 5.14
CA GLY A 236 -10.33 -4.30 3.94
C GLY A 236 -9.13 -5.26 4.12
N PRO A 237 -8.45 -5.66 3.05
CA PRO A 237 -7.31 -6.56 3.16
C PRO A 237 -6.21 -6.01 4.06
N VAL A 238 -5.65 -6.87 4.90
CA VAL A 238 -4.41 -6.62 5.65
C VAL A 238 -3.25 -7.07 4.78
N ILE A 239 -2.35 -6.15 4.44
CA ILE A 239 -1.28 -6.36 3.47
C ILE A 239 0.06 -6.30 4.20
N ALA A 240 0.90 -7.32 4.10
CA ALA A 240 2.30 -7.20 4.51
C ALA A 240 3.04 -6.31 3.51
N ASP A 241 3.86 -5.38 3.98
CA ASP A 241 4.72 -4.55 3.13
C ASP A 241 5.66 -5.40 2.25
N ASP A 242 6.44 -4.79 1.38
CA ASP A 242 7.23 -5.50 0.38
C ASP A 242 8.21 -6.50 1.01
N LEU A 243 8.01 -7.77 0.67
CA LEU A 243 8.84 -8.87 1.20
C LEU A 243 10.32 -8.77 0.83
N GLU A 244 10.67 -7.89 -0.11
CA GLU A 244 12.04 -7.66 -0.57
C GLU A 244 12.85 -6.77 0.38
N MET A 245 12.17 -6.05 1.28
CA MET A 245 12.83 -5.10 2.18
C MET A 245 13.86 -5.81 3.06
N ALA A 246 15.05 -5.18 3.22
CA ALA A 246 16.16 -5.77 3.95
C ALA A 246 15.84 -6.04 5.44
N ALA A 247 14.84 -5.34 5.99
CA ALA A 247 14.28 -5.65 7.31
C ALA A 247 13.89 -7.12 7.49
N LEU A 248 13.53 -7.82 6.40
CA LEU A 248 13.19 -9.24 6.42
C LEU A 248 14.33 -10.18 6.03
N ALA A 249 15.55 -9.69 5.75
CA ALA A 249 16.64 -10.51 5.23
C ALA A 249 16.97 -11.74 6.10
N ALA A 250 16.83 -11.63 7.42
CA ALA A 250 17.08 -12.71 8.36
C ALA A 250 15.92 -13.71 8.51
N TYR A 251 14.78 -13.48 7.86
CA TYR A 251 13.54 -14.25 8.07
C TYR A 251 13.25 -15.26 6.94
N GLY A 252 14.29 -15.77 6.30
CA GLY A 252 14.21 -16.84 5.30
C GLY A 252 14.02 -16.36 3.87
N SER A 253 13.65 -17.29 2.99
CA SER A 253 13.33 -17.04 1.58
C SER A 253 12.03 -16.24 1.41
N PHE A 254 11.81 -15.67 0.23
CA PHE A 254 10.55 -14.96 -0.08
C PHE A 254 9.31 -15.83 0.16
N GLY A 255 9.36 -17.10 -0.18
CA GLY A 255 8.28 -18.05 0.07
C GLY A 255 7.99 -18.27 1.55
N GLU A 256 9.04 -18.38 2.39
CA GLU A 256 8.90 -18.50 3.85
C GLU A 256 8.36 -17.21 4.48
N ARG A 257 8.84 -16.03 4.05
CA ARG A 257 8.31 -14.73 4.48
C ARG A 257 6.83 -14.59 4.12
N ALA A 258 6.44 -14.94 2.89
CA ALA A 258 5.07 -14.91 2.43
C ALA A 258 4.16 -15.81 3.29
N ALA A 259 4.56 -17.06 3.51
CA ALA A 259 3.79 -17.99 4.33
C ALA A 259 3.69 -17.51 5.79
N ALA A 260 4.78 -16.97 6.36
CA ALA A 260 4.78 -16.43 7.71
C ALA A 260 3.83 -15.23 7.85
N ALA A 261 3.82 -14.29 6.90
CA ALA A 261 2.91 -13.15 6.90
C ALA A 261 1.43 -13.58 6.80
N LEU A 262 1.12 -14.54 5.92
CA LEU A 262 -0.23 -15.08 5.78
C LEU A 262 -0.69 -15.83 7.04
N LEU A 263 0.21 -16.58 7.67
CA LEU A 263 -0.04 -17.25 8.96
C LEU A 263 -0.16 -16.26 10.12
N ALA A 264 0.53 -15.11 10.05
CA ALA A 264 0.39 -14.04 11.03
C ALA A 264 -0.98 -13.36 10.97
N GLY A 265 -1.69 -13.46 9.84
CA GLY A 265 -3.01 -12.88 9.67
C GLY A 265 -3.11 -11.87 8.54
N CYS A 266 -2.02 -11.58 7.83
CA CYS A 266 -2.09 -10.81 6.59
C CYS A 266 -2.93 -11.56 5.54
N ASP A 267 -3.64 -10.80 4.73
CA ASP A 267 -4.44 -11.32 3.61
C ASP A 267 -3.67 -11.23 2.29
N GLN A 268 -2.71 -10.29 2.20
CA GLN A 268 -1.88 -10.11 1.02
C GLN A 268 -0.42 -9.86 1.38
N VAL A 269 0.45 -10.18 0.43
CA VAL A 269 1.89 -9.89 0.48
C VAL A 269 2.34 -9.24 -0.83
N LEU A 270 3.36 -8.38 -0.77
CA LEU A 270 3.93 -7.70 -1.94
C LEU A 270 5.23 -8.36 -2.39
N VAL A 271 5.40 -8.50 -3.72
CA VAL A 271 6.65 -8.84 -4.41
C VAL A 271 6.82 -7.83 -5.55
N CYS A 272 7.56 -6.75 -5.31
CA CYS A 272 7.51 -5.54 -6.12
C CYS A 272 8.55 -5.49 -7.24
N ASN A 273 9.79 -5.89 -6.96
CA ASN A 273 10.92 -5.74 -7.86
C ASN A 273 11.64 -7.07 -8.16
N ALA A 274 11.62 -8.02 -7.24
CA ALA A 274 12.15 -9.37 -7.43
C ALA A 274 11.24 -10.20 -8.34
N LEU A 275 11.09 -9.75 -9.59
CA LEU A 275 10.09 -10.27 -10.53
C LEU A 275 10.26 -11.78 -10.82
N ALA A 276 11.48 -12.30 -10.69
CA ALA A 276 11.77 -13.73 -10.83
C ALA A 276 11.18 -14.55 -9.66
N GLU A 277 10.94 -13.94 -8.50
CA GLU A 277 10.43 -14.61 -7.30
C GLU A 277 8.91 -14.79 -7.30
N ARG A 278 8.17 -14.15 -8.20
CA ARG A 278 6.69 -14.21 -8.25
C ARG A 278 6.15 -15.63 -8.33
N ALA A 279 6.66 -16.46 -9.23
CA ALA A 279 6.26 -17.86 -9.35
C ALA A 279 6.82 -18.75 -8.22
N PRO A 280 8.12 -18.69 -7.86
CA PRO A 280 8.67 -19.43 -6.73
C PRO A 280 7.92 -19.21 -5.40
N VAL A 281 7.53 -17.97 -5.09
CA VAL A 281 6.73 -17.64 -3.90
C VAL A 281 5.38 -18.36 -3.93
N VAL A 282 4.67 -18.32 -5.07
CA VAL A 282 3.39 -19.00 -5.23
C VAL A 282 3.54 -20.50 -5.06
N ASP A 283 4.54 -21.10 -5.66
CA ASP A 283 4.79 -22.54 -5.57
C ASP A 283 5.13 -22.96 -4.14
N HIS A 284 5.92 -22.15 -3.42
CA HIS A 284 6.26 -22.41 -2.02
C HIS A 284 5.01 -22.38 -1.14
N VAL A 285 4.23 -21.30 -1.21
CA VAL A 285 3.02 -21.12 -0.40
C VAL A 285 1.99 -22.21 -0.69
N ARG A 286 1.78 -22.57 -1.96
CA ARG A 286 0.86 -23.65 -2.34
C ARG A 286 1.30 -25.01 -1.81
N ARG A 287 2.60 -25.35 -1.94
CA ARG A 287 3.13 -26.62 -1.39
C ARG A 287 3.00 -26.69 0.12
N TRP A 288 3.23 -25.57 0.82
CA TRP A 288 3.08 -25.51 2.28
C TRP A 288 1.59 -25.62 2.68
N ALA A 289 0.69 -24.89 2.04
CA ALA A 289 -0.75 -24.97 2.30
C ALA A 289 -1.32 -26.38 2.11
N GLY A 290 -0.75 -27.16 1.18
CA GLY A 290 -1.10 -28.58 1.01
C GLY A 290 -0.74 -29.47 2.22
N ARG A 291 0.05 -28.98 3.17
CA ARG A 291 0.54 -29.70 4.36
C ARG A 291 0.14 -29.03 5.68
N ASP A 292 -0.21 -27.76 5.67
CA ASP A 292 -0.61 -26.99 6.86
C ASP A 292 -2.01 -26.41 6.67
N ARG A 293 -2.98 -26.95 7.43
CA ARG A 293 -4.39 -26.52 7.39
C ARG A 293 -4.58 -25.06 7.79
N ARG A 294 -3.69 -24.50 8.64
CA ARG A 294 -3.79 -23.11 9.07
C ARG A 294 -3.45 -22.19 7.91
N LEU A 295 -2.42 -22.52 7.12
CA LEU A 295 -2.08 -21.76 5.94
C LEU A 295 -3.16 -21.88 4.86
N ALA A 296 -3.73 -23.08 4.65
CA ALA A 296 -4.86 -23.27 3.74
C ALA A 296 -6.07 -22.38 4.14
N ALA A 297 -6.44 -22.37 5.42
CA ALA A 297 -7.50 -21.51 5.93
C ALA A 297 -7.15 -20.00 5.80
N ALA A 298 -5.88 -19.62 5.96
CA ALA A 298 -5.44 -18.25 5.74
C ALA A 298 -5.63 -17.82 4.27
N LEU A 299 -5.33 -18.70 3.31
CA LEU A 299 -5.56 -18.41 1.89
C LEU A 299 -7.04 -18.27 1.53
N GLU A 300 -7.91 -19.09 2.13
CA GLU A 300 -9.36 -18.97 1.96
C GLU A 300 -9.90 -17.66 2.54
N ARG A 301 -9.46 -17.27 3.73
CA ARG A 301 -9.79 -15.98 4.35
C ARG A 301 -9.34 -14.82 3.46
N ALA A 302 -8.09 -14.85 2.98
CA ALA A 302 -7.54 -13.85 2.09
C ALA A 302 -8.37 -13.70 0.82
N ALA A 303 -8.78 -14.82 0.20
CA ALA A 303 -9.63 -14.80 -1.00
C ALA A 303 -10.96 -14.07 -0.74
N GLY A 304 -11.59 -14.31 0.41
CA GLY A 304 -12.84 -13.64 0.80
C GLY A 304 -12.65 -12.13 1.02
N ARG A 305 -11.56 -11.73 1.69
CA ARG A 305 -11.30 -10.30 2.00
C ARG A 305 -10.85 -9.48 0.81
N VAL A 306 -10.13 -10.08 -0.12
CA VAL A 306 -9.68 -9.42 -1.36
C VAL A 306 -10.78 -9.36 -2.43
N ALA A 307 -11.82 -10.19 -2.29
CA ALA A 307 -12.92 -10.21 -3.24
C ALA A 307 -13.61 -8.83 -3.31
N GLY A 308 -13.57 -8.22 -4.48
CA GLY A 308 -14.17 -6.89 -4.73
C GLY A 308 -13.32 -5.68 -4.28
N PHE A 309 -12.26 -5.88 -3.47
CA PHE A 309 -11.41 -4.77 -3.05
C PHE A 309 -10.70 -4.12 -4.25
N GLY A 310 -10.65 -2.77 -4.26
CA GLY A 310 -10.02 -1.99 -5.33
C GLY A 310 -10.70 -2.09 -6.70
N ARG A 311 -11.95 -2.57 -6.76
CA ARG A 311 -12.73 -2.76 -7.99
C ARG A 311 -14.05 -1.98 -8.00
N ALA A 312 -14.18 -0.98 -7.13
CA ALA A 312 -15.30 -0.06 -7.18
C ALA A 312 -15.30 0.72 -8.52
N ALA A 313 -16.45 1.19 -8.92
CA ALA A 313 -16.55 2.07 -10.09
C ALA A 313 -15.81 3.38 -9.79
N LEU A 314 -14.82 3.69 -10.61
CA LEU A 314 -14.08 4.94 -10.50
C LEU A 314 -14.91 6.09 -11.10
N ALA A 315 -14.80 7.27 -10.50
CA ALA A 315 -15.39 8.48 -11.06
C ALA A 315 -14.77 8.79 -12.44
N PRO A 316 -15.57 9.21 -13.43
CA PRO A 316 -15.03 9.66 -14.70
C PRO A 316 -14.29 10.98 -14.50
N VAL A 317 -12.98 10.98 -14.64
CA VAL A 317 -12.11 12.16 -14.49
C VAL A 317 -11.37 12.42 -15.80
N SER A 318 -11.52 13.62 -16.36
CA SER A 318 -10.74 14.03 -17.52
C SER A 318 -9.27 14.31 -17.13
N TRP A 319 -8.38 14.28 -18.12
CA TRP A 319 -6.97 14.65 -17.87
C TRP A 319 -6.83 16.08 -17.37
N ASP A 320 -7.61 17.01 -17.92
CA ASP A 320 -7.55 18.41 -17.52
C ASP A 320 -8.07 18.62 -16.10
N ASP A 321 -9.03 17.81 -15.64
CA ASP A 321 -9.48 17.84 -14.24
C ASP A 321 -8.43 17.28 -13.29
N ALA A 322 -7.77 16.19 -13.67
CA ALA A 322 -6.69 15.63 -12.87
C ALA A 322 -5.50 16.60 -12.75
N ARG A 323 -5.12 17.26 -13.84
CA ARG A 323 -4.10 18.30 -13.82
C ARG A 323 -4.47 19.49 -12.96
N ARG A 324 -5.71 20.03 -13.13
CA ARG A 324 -6.20 21.11 -12.28
C ARG A 324 -6.15 20.76 -10.80
N ALA A 325 -6.57 19.56 -10.44
CA ALA A 325 -6.50 19.11 -9.05
C ALA A 325 -5.05 19.09 -8.53
N ALA A 326 -4.08 18.69 -9.35
CA ALA A 326 -2.66 18.73 -9.00
C ALA A 326 -2.14 20.18 -8.86
N ASP A 327 -2.55 21.09 -9.73
CA ASP A 327 -2.22 22.52 -9.66
C ASP A 327 -2.84 23.16 -8.40
N ASP A 328 -4.09 22.86 -8.09
CA ASP A 328 -4.77 23.32 -6.87
C ASP A 328 -4.06 22.83 -5.60
N ALA A 329 -3.58 21.60 -5.60
CA ALA A 329 -2.83 21.04 -4.46
C ALA A 329 -1.52 21.78 -4.24
N ARG A 330 -0.76 22.08 -5.31
CA ARG A 330 0.46 22.89 -5.24
C ARG A 330 0.18 24.29 -4.72
N ALA A 331 -0.80 24.98 -5.31
CA ALA A 331 -1.18 26.33 -4.92
C ALA A 331 -1.60 26.40 -3.44
N ALA A 332 -2.44 25.44 -2.99
CA ALA A 332 -2.91 25.39 -1.62
C ALA A 332 -1.79 25.11 -0.59
N ALA A 333 -0.75 24.39 -0.99
CA ALA A 333 0.41 24.09 -0.13
C ALA A 333 1.55 25.13 -0.26
N GLY A 334 1.41 26.15 -1.12
CA GLY A 334 2.48 27.12 -1.40
C GLY A 334 3.70 26.50 -2.06
N SER A 335 3.52 25.40 -2.81
CA SER A 335 4.59 24.72 -3.53
C SER A 335 4.71 25.30 -4.95
N GLU A 336 5.95 25.51 -5.40
CA GLU A 336 6.19 25.85 -6.81
C GLU A 336 5.95 24.64 -7.72
N PRO A 337 5.60 24.88 -9.01
CA PRO A 337 5.30 23.82 -9.98
C PRO A 337 6.48 22.90 -10.29
#